data_c144b75588847f2e129697c1fcdf9212
#
_entry.id   c144b75588847f2e129697c1fcdf9212
#
_cell.length_a   1.000
_cell.length_b   1.000
_cell.length_c   1.000
_cell.angle_alpha   90.00
_cell.angle_beta   90.00
_cell.angle_gamma   90.00
#
_symmetry.space_group_name_H-M   'P 1'
#
loop_
_entity.id
_entity.type
_entity.pdbx_description
1 polymer ?
#
loop_
_entity_poly.entity_id
_entity_poly.type
_entity_poly.pdbx_seq_one_letter_code
_entity_poly.pdbx_strand_id
1 'polypeptide(L)'
;KGFFKLINELKLKKFNKVFIFNSSLRYFLISKFSGIKEVFHYPLFKKKNQQIIEAAKEFTFKTIGEDIESTPRLFLRDQDILKAKKDHSIDQNVTNVILGIGGSGKTKRVPASIFKSFMSKVLKRSNCRFFLMTGNNIDELKIMDEIIESEYKEYCTPLNNFTIKEILPIIPNCQIAICNDSSFSHLSAGLGIK
;
A
#
# COMPACT_ATOMS: atom_id res chain seq x y z
N LYS A 1 9.36 15.91 -13.83
CA LYS A 1 9.42 16.35 -15.25
C LYS A 1 8.85 17.76 -15.37
N GLY A 2 9.47 18.62 -16.22
CA GLY A 2 9.00 19.98 -16.47
C GLY A 2 7.65 20.00 -17.19
N PHE A 3 6.87 21.06 -16.99
CA PHE A 3 5.54 21.25 -17.57
C PHE A 3 5.54 21.03 -19.11
N PHE A 4 6.39 21.75 -19.81
CA PHE A 4 6.48 21.68 -21.27
C PHE A 4 6.99 20.33 -21.78
N LYS A 5 7.90 19.70 -21.04
CA LYS A 5 8.39 18.35 -21.40
C LYS A 5 7.26 17.32 -21.40
N LEU A 6 6.39 17.37 -20.39
CA LEU A 6 5.24 16.45 -20.29
C LEU A 6 4.22 16.72 -21.41
N ILE A 7 3.96 18.00 -21.75
CA ILE A 7 3.10 18.36 -22.90
C ILE A 7 3.61 17.73 -24.20
N ASN A 8 4.91 17.86 -24.48
CA ASN A 8 5.50 17.31 -25.71
C ASN A 8 5.46 15.77 -25.72
N GLU A 9 5.73 15.12 -24.58
CA GLU A 9 5.61 13.67 -24.46
C GLU A 9 4.17 13.18 -24.76
N LEU A 10 3.15 13.88 -24.23
CA LEU A 10 1.77 13.53 -24.45
C LEU A 10 1.31 13.78 -25.90
N LYS A 11 1.78 14.87 -26.54
CA LYS A 11 1.53 15.14 -27.97
C LYS A 11 1.99 13.98 -28.85
N LEU A 12 3.17 13.44 -28.58
CA LEU A 12 3.72 12.31 -29.34
C LEU A 12 2.89 11.04 -29.20
N LYS A 13 2.21 10.86 -28.05
CA LYS A 13 1.37 9.68 -27.79
C LYS A 13 0.00 9.73 -28.49
N LYS A 14 -0.44 10.90 -28.99
CA LYS A 14 -1.68 11.10 -29.75
C LYS A 14 -2.94 10.54 -29.05
N PHE A 15 -3.06 10.72 -27.73
CA PHE A 15 -4.27 10.30 -27.00
C PHE A 15 -5.50 11.08 -27.44
N ASN A 16 -6.63 10.40 -27.58
CA ASN A 16 -7.91 11.03 -27.87
C ASN A 16 -8.63 11.49 -26.61
N LYS A 17 -8.53 10.71 -25.54
CA LYS A 17 -9.20 10.93 -24.25
C LYS A 17 -8.21 10.84 -23.09
N VAL A 18 -8.48 11.59 -22.02
CA VAL A 18 -7.76 11.49 -20.74
C VAL A 18 -8.73 11.64 -19.58
N PHE A 19 -8.55 10.80 -18.56
CA PHE A 19 -9.27 10.86 -17.29
C PHE A 19 -8.28 11.23 -16.20
N ILE A 20 -8.52 12.36 -15.51
CA ILE A 20 -7.63 12.91 -14.52
C ILE A 20 -8.26 12.77 -13.14
N PHE A 21 -7.85 11.74 -12.39
CA PHE A 21 -8.26 11.47 -11.00
C PHE A 21 -7.47 12.33 -10.00
N ASN A 22 -7.39 13.61 -10.29
CA ASN A 22 -6.68 14.59 -9.47
C ASN A 22 -7.30 15.98 -9.73
N SER A 23 -7.51 16.79 -8.69
CA SER A 23 -8.13 18.10 -8.79
C SER A 23 -7.16 19.24 -9.20
N SER A 24 -5.91 18.93 -9.55
CA SER A 24 -4.90 19.93 -9.91
C SER A 24 -5.14 20.52 -11.31
N LEU A 25 -5.35 21.82 -11.37
CA LEU A 25 -5.45 22.58 -12.62
C LEU A 25 -4.25 22.36 -13.56
N ARG A 26 -3.07 22.09 -12.99
CA ARG A 26 -1.85 21.82 -13.75
C ARG A 26 -2.03 20.66 -14.73
N TYR A 27 -2.59 19.55 -14.28
CA TYR A 27 -2.78 18.36 -15.14
C TYR A 27 -3.83 18.59 -16.20
N PHE A 28 -4.88 19.35 -15.87
CA PHE A 28 -5.89 19.77 -16.85
C PHE A 28 -5.26 20.60 -17.97
N LEU A 29 -4.47 21.61 -17.64
CA LEU A 29 -3.79 22.47 -18.61
C LEU A 29 -2.79 21.69 -19.47
N ILE A 30 -1.99 20.79 -18.87
CA ILE A 30 -1.07 19.93 -19.59
C ILE A 30 -1.82 19.13 -20.66
N SER A 31 -2.94 18.52 -20.29
CA SER A 31 -3.74 17.69 -21.20
C SER A 31 -4.33 18.52 -22.33
N LYS A 32 -4.88 19.69 -22.04
CA LYS A 32 -5.42 20.62 -23.07
C LYS A 32 -4.33 21.10 -24.02
N PHE A 33 -3.18 21.54 -23.52
CA PHE A 33 -2.06 21.99 -24.36
C PHE A 33 -1.39 20.86 -25.14
N SER A 34 -1.59 19.61 -24.74
CA SER A 34 -1.14 18.44 -25.48
C SER A 34 -2.03 18.11 -26.69
N GLY A 35 -3.13 18.85 -26.90
CA GLY A 35 -4.05 18.64 -28.04
C GLY A 35 -5.01 17.46 -27.83
N ILE A 36 -5.17 16.96 -26.60
CA ILE A 36 -6.13 15.91 -26.28
C ILE A 36 -7.55 16.48 -26.39
N LYS A 37 -8.39 15.86 -27.21
CA LYS A 37 -9.74 16.36 -27.52
C LYS A 37 -10.67 16.28 -26.31
N GLU A 38 -10.75 15.11 -25.69
CA GLU A 38 -11.64 14.83 -24.56
C GLU A 38 -10.85 14.76 -23.26
N VAL A 39 -11.02 15.78 -22.42
CA VAL A 39 -10.35 15.87 -21.12
C VAL A 39 -11.38 15.84 -20.02
N PHE A 40 -11.47 14.74 -19.31
CA PHE A 40 -12.30 14.55 -18.11
C PHE A 40 -11.44 14.77 -16.88
N HIS A 41 -11.94 15.61 -15.94
CA HIS A 41 -11.15 16.06 -14.81
C HIS A 41 -12.01 16.13 -13.55
N TYR A 42 -11.45 15.77 -12.41
CA TYR A 42 -12.12 15.99 -11.12
C TYR A 42 -12.51 17.47 -10.97
N PRO A 43 -13.66 17.77 -10.34
CA PRO A 43 -14.09 19.15 -10.12
C PRO A 43 -13.03 19.94 -9.36
N LEU A 44 -12.52 21.01 -10.00
CA LEU A 44 -11.42 21.84 -9.49
C LEU A 44 -11.75 22.54 -8.16
N PHE A 45 -13.02 22.82 -7.89
CA PHE A 45 -13.42 23.70 -6.79
C PHE A 45 -14.43 23.08 -5.81
N LYS A 46 -14.87 21.85 -6.04
CA LYS A 46 -15.79 21.18 -5.12
C LYS A 46 -15.01 20.25 -4.20
N LYS A 47 -14.54 20.78 -3.07
CA LYS A 47 -14.17 19.92 -1.94
C LYS A 47 -15.46 19.33 -1.36
N LYS A 48 -15.81 18.11 -1.76
CA LYS A 48 -16.77 17.31 -1.02
C LYS A 48 -16.01 16.64 0.14
N ASN A 49 -16.65 16.59 1.31
CA ASN A 49 -16.17 15.77 2.43
C ASN A 49 -16.51 14.30 2.15
N GLN A 50 -15.79 13.69 1.23
CA GLN A 50 -16.07 12.39 0.63
C GLN A 50 -14.78 11.59 0.56
N GLN A 51 -14.84 10.29 0.80
CA GLN A 51 -13.70 9.41 0.63
C GLN A 51 -13.24 9.41 -0.83
N ILE A 52 -11.91 9.33 -1.05
CA ILE A 52 -11.33 9.43 -2.39
C ILE A 52 -11.83 8.33 -3.33
N ILE A 53 -12.11 7.15 -2.79
CA ILE A 53 -12.67 6.02 -3.54
C ILE A 53 -14.06 6.36 -4.07
N GLU A 54 -14.95 6.90 -3.23
CA GLU A 54 -16.29 7.31 -3.63
C GLU A 54 -16.26 8.45 -4.65
N ALA A 55 -15.32 9.40 -4.50
CA ALA A 55 -15.12 10.45 -5.49
C ALA A 55 -14.66 9.87 -6.85
N ALA A 56 -13.83 8.83 -6.83
CA ALA A 56 -13.38 8.16 -8.05
C ALA A 56 -14.52 7.38 -8.72
N LYS A 57 -15.35 6.67 -7.97
CA LYS A 57 -16.56 5.98 -8.47
C LYS A 57 -17.52 6.95 -9.13
N GLU A 58 -17.89 8.02 -8.42
CA GLU A 58 -18.80 9.05 -8.93
C GLU A 58 -18.26 9.69 -10.23
N PHE A 59 -16.97 9.96 -10.29
CA PHE A 59 -16.32 10.50 -11.48
C PHE A 59 -16.36 9.52 -12.65
N THR A 60 -16.06 8.25 -12.39
CA THR A 60 -16.10 7.20 -13.40
C THR A 60 -17.52 7.01 -13.94
N PHE A 61 -18.50 6.90 -13.06
CA PHE A 61 -19.91 6.80 -13.45
C PHE A 61 -20.36 7.98 -14.32
N LYS A 62 -20.00 9.21 -13.93
CA LYS A 62 -20.36 10.43 -14.71
C LYS A 62 -19.69 10.51 -16.07
N THR A 63 -18.52 9.91 -16.23
CA THR A 63 -17.73 10.06 -17.46
C THR A 63 -17.83 8.89 -18.41
N ILE A 64 -18.10 7.69 -17.90
CA ILE A 64 -18.17 6.45 -18.68
C ILE A 64 -19.59 5.85 -18.67
N GLY A 65 -20.40 6.17 -17.64
CA GLY A 65 -21.75 5.64 -17.47
C GLY A 65 -21.80 4.27 -16.79
N GLU A 66 -20.66 3.76 -16.30
CA GLU A 66 -20.57 2.45 -15.66
C GLU A 66 -20.34 2.57 -14.16
N ASP A 67 -21.06 1.76 -13.38
CA ASP A 67 -20.80 1.59 -11.96
C ASP A 67 -19.71 0.51 -11.77
N ILE A 68 -18.57 0.91 -11.24
CA ILE A 68 -17.41 0.05 -11.08
C ILE A 68 -17.22 -0.29 -9.60
N GLU A 69 -17.10 -1.58 -9.29
CA GLU A 69 -16.64 -2.01 -7.97
C GLU A 69 -15.22 -1.46 -7.72
N SER A 70 -15.05 -0.69 -6.66
CA SER A 70 -13.81 0.02 -6.36
C SER A 70 -12.98 -0.62 -5.24
N THR A 71 -13.27 -1.87 -4.88
CA THR A 71 -12.46 -2.59 -3.89
C THR A 71 -11.10 -2.95 -4.50
N PRO A 72 -9.99 -2.38 -4.03
CA PRO A 72 -8.66 -2.73 -4.54
C PRO A 72 -8.40 -4.21 -4.30
N ARG A 73 -7.97 -4.94 -5.34
CA ARG A 73 -7.58 -6.34 -5.24
C ARG A 73 -6.24 -6.57 -5.91
N LEU A 74 -5.40 -7.36 -5.28
CA LEU A 74 -4.15 -7.84 -5.84
C LEU A 74 -4.26 -9.35 -6.08
N PHE A 75 -3.78 -9.78 -7.23
CA PHE A 75 -3.76 -11.19 -7.61
C PHE A 75 -2.33 -11.68 -7.71
N LEU A 76 -2.05 -12.77 -7.04
CA LEU A 76 -0.76 -13.46 -7.08
C LEU A 76 -0.98 -14.90 -7.56
N ARG A 77 0.04 -15.48 -8.15
CA ARG A 77 -0.03 -16.89 -8.54
C ARG A 77 0.10 -17.77 -7.29
N ASP A 78 -0.75 -18.78 -7.17
CA ASP A 78 -0.73 -19.71 -6.03
C ASP A 78 0.64 -20.35 -5.81
N GLN A 79 1.35 -20.69 -6.90
CA GLN A 79 2.71 -21.21 -6.84
C GLN A 79 3.71 -20.28 -6.15
N ASP A 80 3.56 -18.95 -6.31
CA ASP A 80 4.45 -17.98 -5.66
C ASP A 80 4.13 -17.89 -4.17
N ILE A 81 2.85 -17.97 -3.79
CA ILE A 81 2.40 -17.98 -2.40
C ILE A 81 2.91 -19.25 -1.68
N LEU A 82 2.76 -20.41 -2.31
CA LEU A 82 3.24 -21.69 -1.77
C LEU A 82 4.76 -21.73 -1.67
N LYS A 83 5.46 -21.17 -2.66
CA LYS A 83 6.92 -21.04 -2.62
C LYS A 83 7.35 -20.15 -1.45
N ALA A 84 6.76 -18.98 -1.29
CA ALA A 84 7.07 -18.07 -0.18
C ALA A 84 6.81 -18.73 1.19
N LYS A 85 5.71 -19.49 1.32
CA LYS A 85 5.42 -20.27 2.53
C LYS A 85 6.56 -21.23 2.87
N LYS A 86 7.09 -21.93 1.89
CA LYS A 86 8.19 -22.91 2.06
C LYS A 86 9.52 -22.18 2.36
N ASP A 87 9.88 -21.18 1.56
CA ASP A 87 11.15 -20.48 1.64
C ASP A 87 11.32 -19.74 2.99
N HIS A 88 10.23 -19.25 3.56
CA HIS A 88 10.20 -18.57 4.85
C HIS A 88 9.75 -19.45 6.01
N SER A 89 9.57 -20.77 5.79
CA SER A 89 9.14 -21.74 6.81
C SER A 89 7.90 -21.27 7.59
N ILE A 90 6.88 -20.76 6.86
CA ILE A 90 5.68 -20.19 7.48
C ILE A 90 4.77 -21.32 7.97
N ASP A 91 4.72 -21.49 9.29
CA ASP A 91 3.84 -22.47 9.94
C ASP A 91 2.39 -21.94 10.01
N GLN A 92 1.46 -22.70 9.45
CA GLN A 92 0.03 -22.36 9.48
C GLN A 92 -0.68 -22.80 10.77
N ASN A 93 0.00 -23.53 11.65
CA ASN A 93 -0.53 -23.89 12.97
C ASN A 93 -0.36 -22.76 14.00
N VAL A 94 0.35 -21.70 13.64
CA VAL A 94 0.49 -20.48 14.44
C VAL A 94 -0.16 -19.31 13.72
N THR A 95 -0.58 -18.30 14.47
CA THR A 95 -1.12 -17.08 13.87
C THR A 95 0.04 -16.22 13.35
N ASN A 96 0.10 -16.06 12.04
CA ASN A 96 1.09 -15.22 11.39
C ASN A 96 0.56 -13.79 11.26
N VAL A 97 1.28 -12.84 11.81
CA VAL A 97 0.87 -11.43 11.90
C VAL A 97 1.87 -10.56 11.16
N ILE A 98 1.39 -9.72 10.27
CA ILE A 98 2.21 -8.68 9.63
C ILE A 98 2.25 -7.46 10.57
N LEU A 99 3.45 -6.95 10.82
CA LEU A 99 3.67 -5.65 11.45
C LEU A 99 4.28 -4.69 10.43
N GLY A 100 3.45 -3.82 9.86
CA GLY A 100 3.87 -2.81 8.90
C GLY A 100 4.42 -1.58 9.61
N ILE A 101 5.72 -1.58 9.88
CA ILE A 101 6.45 -0.55 10.62
C ILE A 101 6.66 0.71 9.78
N GLY A 102 6.74 0.55 8.44
CA GLY A 102 6.97 1.65 7.52
C GLY A 102 5.90 2.75 7.57
N GLY A 103 6.31 3.99 7.30
CA GLY A 103 5.40 5.13 7.25
C GLY A 103 6.07 6.39 6.69
N SER A 104 5.39 7.11 5.79
CA SER A 104 5.93 8.24 5.01
C SER A 104 6.24 9.52 5.80
N GLY A 105 6.14 9.50 7.12
CA GLY A 105 6.43 10.67 7.97
C GLY A 105 6.50 10.31 9.45
N LYS A 106 7.18 11.14 10.23
CA LYS A 106 7.34 10.89 11.68
C LYS A 106 6.00 10.72 12.41
N THR A 107 4.98 11.48 12.02
CA THR A 107 3.64 11.41 12.63
C THR A 107 2.84 10.15 12.25
N LYS A 108 3.30 9.41 11.24
CA LYS A 108 2.67 8.17 10.76
C LYS A 108 3.37 6.92 11.26
N ARG A 109 4.40 7.06 12.08
CA ARG A 109 5.16 5.93 12.62
C ARG A 109 4.84 5.73 14.08
N VAL A 110 4.36 4.57 14.39
CA VAL A 110 4.14 4.12 15.77
C VAL A 110 5.49 3.68 16.34
N PRO A 111 5.86 4.08 17.57
CA PRO A 111 7.12 3.69 18.19
C PRO A 111 7.18 2.19 18.51
N ALA A 112 8.39 1.63 18.61
CA ALA A 112 8.62 0.21 18.90
C ALA A 112 7.92 -0.26 20.20
N SER A 113 7.82 0.62 21.21
CA SER A 113 7.15 0.31 22.47
C SER A 113 5.69 -0.10 22.33
N ILE A 114 4.97 0.49 21.37
CA ILE A 114 3.57 0.14 21.09
C ILE A 114 3.49 -1.24 20.41
N PHE A 115 4.35 -1.52 19.44
CA PHE A 115 4.43 -2.85 18.82
C PHE A 115 4.80 -3.91 19.87
N LYS A 116 5.78 -3.66 20.72
CA LYS A 116 6.17 -4.57 21.80
C LYS A 116 5.03 -4.79 22.81
N SER A 117 4.30 -3.74 23.18
CA SER A 117 3.11 -3.87 24.03
C SER A 117 2.01 -4.72 23.40
N PHE A 118 1.78 -4.56 22.11
CA PHE A 118 0.86 -5.41 21.36
C PHE A 118 1.33 -6.86 21.36
N MET A 119 2.59 -7.13 20.99
CA MET A 119 3.17 -8.48 20.95
C MET A 119 3.06 -9.18 22.30
N SER A 120 3.40 -8.49 23.41
CA SER A 120 3.27 -9.00 24.78
C SER A 120 1.86 -9.47 25.09
N LYS A 121 0.84 -8.68 24.71
CA LYS A 121 -0.57 -9.02 24.96
C LYS A 121 -1.05 -10.20 24.14
N VAL A 122 -0.62 -10.29 22.90
CA VAL A 122 -1.06 -11.34 21.97
C VAL A 122 -0.39 -12.68 22.31
N LEU A 123 0.93 -12.69 22.58
CA LEU A 123 1.69 -13.89 22.92
C LEU A 123 1.22 -14.56 24.20
N LYS A 124 0.61 -13.80 25.14
CA LYS A 124 -0.03 -14.39 26.34
C LYS A 124 -1.30 -15.19 26.04
N ARG A 125 -1.90 -15.01 24.85
CA ARG A 125 -3.21 -15.57 24.50
C ARG A 125 -3.16 -16.56 23.32
N SER A 126 -2.14 -16.42 22.47
CA SER A 126 -2.04 -17.17 21.21
C SER A 126 -0.60 -17.37 20.82
N ASN A 127 -0.32 -18.49 20.18
CA ASN A 127 0.97 -18.71 19.54
C ASN A 127 1.02 -17.92 18.24
N CYS A 128 1.93 -16.95 18.16
CA CYS A 128 2.04 -16.02 17.03
C CYS A 128 3.46 -15.91 16.51
N ARG A 129 3.57 -15.61 15.21
CA ARG A 129 4.78 -15.16 14.52
C ARG A 129 4.53 -13.79 13.92
N PHE A 130 5.55 -12.93 13.94
CA PHE A 130 5.45 -11.56 13.45
C PHE A 130 6.41 -11.33 12.28
N PHE A 131 5.86 -10.92 11.15
CA PHE A 131 6.63 -10.54 9.96
C PHE A 131 6.77 -9.03 9.95
N LEU A 132 8.00 -8.53 10.14
CA LEU A 132 8.27 -7.10 10.28
C LEU A 132 8.56 -6.49 8.92
N MET A 133 7.68 -5.61 8.45
CA MET A 133 7.79 -4.95 7.15
C MET A 133 8.20 -3.49 7.33
N THR A 134 9.34 -3.12 6.74
CA THR A 134 9.86 -1.74 6.71
C THR A 134 10.26 -1.36 5.30
N GLY A 135 10.39 -0.04 5.05
CA GLY A 135 11.21 0.46 3.95
C GLY A 135 12.68 0.55 4.36
N ASN A 136 13.49 1.18 3.50
CA ASN A 136 14.93 1.39 3.75
C ASN A 136 15.21 2.72 4.50
N ASN A 137 14.19 3.31 5.14
CA ASN A 137 14.37 4.53 5.90
C ASN A 137 15.02 4.22 7.25
N ILE A 138 16.05 4.97 7.61
CA ILE A 138 16.83 4.75 8.85
C ILE A 138 15.98 4.80 10.13
N ASP A 139 14.95 5.66 10.16
CA ASP A 139 14.07 5.73 11.33
C ASP A 139 13.16 4.49 11.44
N GLU A 140 12.75 3.90 10.32
CA GLU A 140 11.96 2.67 10.29
C GLU A 140 12.80 1.47 10.70
N LEU A 141 14.04 1.41 10.20
CA LEU A 141 14.99 0.37 10.60
C LEU A 141 15.29 0.41 12.08
N LYS A 142 15.48 1.60 12.68
CA LYS A 142 15.66 1.74 14.13
C LYS A 142 14.49 1.16 14.94
N ILE A 143 13.25 1.41 14.52
CA ILE A 143 12.06 0.85 15.19
C ILE A 143 12.07 -0.69 15.09
N MET A 144 12.42 -1.22 13.93
CA MET A 144 12.54 -2.66 13.72
C MET A 144 13.64 -3.26 14.60
N ASP A 145 14.83 -2.64 14.62
CA ASP A 145 15.98 -3.09 15.39
C ASP A 145 15.64 -3.14 16.89
N GLU A 146 14.97 -2.11 17.44
CA GLU A 146 14.49 -2.09 18.81
C GLU A 146 13.53 -3.24 19.15
N ILE A 147 12.78 -3.75 18.16
CA ILE A 147 11.90 -4.93 18.33
C ILE A 147 12.73 -6.20 18.31
N ILE A 148 13.67 -6.34 17.36
CA ILE A 148 14.49 -7.53 17.18
C ILE A 148 15.50 -7.71 18.32
N GLU A 149 16.00 -6.63 18.90
CA GLU A 149 16.92 -6.66 20.03
C GLU A 149 16.22 -6.91 21.38
N SER A 150 14.89 -7.04 21.38
CA SER A 150 14.10 -7.31 22.58
C SER A 150 13.87 -8.81 22.81
N GLU A 151 13.16 -9.14 23.89
CA GLU A 151 12.72 -10.50 24.23
C GLU A 151 11.80 -11.14 23.17
N TYR A 152 11.32 -10.35 22.19
CA TYR A 152 10.43 -10.83 21.11
C TYR A 152 11.17 -11.35 19.87
N LYS A 153 12.49 -11.31 19.85
CA LYS A 153 13.33 -11.72 18.72
C LYS A 153 12.91 -13.05 18.09
N GLU A 154 12.75 -14.07 18.92
CA GLU A 154 12.44 -15.45 18.47
C GLU A 154 11.06 -15.57 17.80
N TYR A 155 10.19 -14.59 18.00
CA TYR A 155 8.86 -14.54 17.38
C TYR A 155 8.84 -13.72 16.10
N CYS A 156 9.94 -13.05 15.71
CA CYS A 156 10.01 -12.08 14.64
C CYS A 156 10.77 -12.61 13.43
N THR A 157 10.27 -12.28 12.26
CA THR A 157 10.95 -12.46 10.97
C THR A 157 11.06 -11.10 10.29
N PRO A 158 12.26 -10.47 10.25
CA PRO A 158 12.46 -9.20 9.57
C PRO A 158 12.44 -9.37 8.05
N LEU A 159 11.78 -8.47 7.33
CA LEU A 159 11.65 -8.49 5.88
C LEU A 159 12.29 -7.27 5.20
N ASN A 160 13.12 -6.49 5.90
CA ASN A 160 13.78 -5.30 5.40
C ASN A 160 14.75 -5.53 4.24
N ASN A 161 15.30 -6.74 4.10
CA ASN A 161 16.24 -7.10 3.04
C ASN A 161 15.54 -7.60 1.76
N PHE A 162 14.21 -7.65 1.75
CA PHE A 162 13.43 -8.12 0.61
C PHE A 162 12.80 -6.95 -0.14
N THR A 163 12.72 -7.08 -1.44
CA THR A 163 11.95 -6.15 -2.28
C THR A 163 10.44 -6.35 -2.07
N ILE A 164 9.64 -5.35 -2.43
CA ILE A 164 8.16 -5.47 -2.37
C ILE A 164 7.69 -6.70 -3.17
N LYS A 165 8.31 -7.01 -4.31
CA LYS A 165 7.97 -8.15 -5.14
C LYS A 165 8.17 -9.49 -4.41
N GLU A 166 9.19 -9.59 -3.58
CA GLU A 166 9.50 -10.78 -2.78
C GLU A 166 8.61 -10.87 -1.53
N ILE A 167 8.22 -9.72 -0.96
CA ILE A 167 7.33 -9.66 0.20
C ILE A 167 5.88 -9.99 -0.16
N LEU A 168 5.41 -9.58 -1.34
CA LEU A 168 4.02 -9.75 -1.76
C LEU A 168 3.48 -11.17 -1.57
N PRO A 169 4.17 -12.27 -1.97
CA PRO A 169 3.66 -13.62 -1.78
C PRO A 169 3.75 -14.14 -0.33
N ILE A 170 4.43 -13.43 0.59
CA ILE A 170 4.43 -13.75 2.01
C ILE A 170 3.10 -13.33 2.66
N ILE A 171 2.57 -12.18 2.25
CA ILE A 171 1.39 -11.55 2.86
C ILE A 171 0.18 -12.49 2.93
N PRO A 172 -0.23 -13.20 1.86
CA PRO A 172 -1.39 -14.11 1.90
C PRO A 172 -1.24 -15.31 2.85
N ASN A 173 -0.02 -15.57 3.32
CA ASN A 173 0.23 -16.61 4.32
C ASN A 173 0.02 -16.11 5.76
N CYS A 174 -0.33 -14.84 5.95
CA CYS A 174 -0.62 -14.24 7.24
C CYS A 174 -2.12 -14.03 7.42
N GLN A 175 -2.60 -14.09 8.67
CA GLN A 175 -4.03 -13.96 9.00
C GLN A 175 -4.42 -12.52 9.33
N ILE A 176 -3.47 -11.73 9.84
CA ILE A 176 -3.71 -10.37 10.36
C ILE A 176 -2.58 -9.46 9.91
N ALA A 177 -2.93 -8.21 9.60
CA ALA A 177 -1.95 -7.14 9.33
C ALA A 177 -2.23 -5.92 10.23
N ILE A 178 -1.21 -5.51 10.97
CA ILE A 178 -1.22 -4.28 11.79
C ILE A 178 -0.16 -3.36 11.22
N CYS A 179 -0.61 -2.31 10.55
CA CYS A 179 0.27 -1.45 9.78
C CYS A 179 0.09 0.02 10.16
N ASN A 180 1.17 0.76 10.10
CA ASN A 180 1.11 2.21 10.00
C ASN A 180 0.41 2.62 8.70
N ASP A 181 0.01 3.89 8.57
CA ASP A 181 -0.48 4.45 7.30
C ASP A 181 0.64 4.45 6.25
N SER A 182 0.75 3.36 5.53
CA SER A 182 1.83 3.05 4.58
C SER A 182 1.35 2.17 3.43
N SER A 183 2.23 1.93 2.45
CA SER A 183 1.97 1.00 1.35
C SER A 183 1.63 -0.42 1.84
N PHE A 184 2.18 -0.85 2.97
CA PHE A 184 1.94 -2.20 3.50
C PHE A 184 0.48 -2.42 3.93
N SER A 185 -0.20 -1.37 4.47
CA SER A 185 -1.62 -1.45 4.78
C SER A 185 -2.47 -1.65 3.52
N HIS A 186 -2.14 -0.94 2.44
CA HIS A 186 -2.83 -1.06 1.16
C HIS A 186 -2.58 -2.42 0.49
N LEU A 187 -1.35 -2.93 0.55
CA LEU A 187 -0.99 -4.24 0.00
C LEU A 187 -1.72 -5.37 0.77
N SER A 188 -1.73 -5.31 2.09
CA SER A 188 -2.44 -6.29 2.92
C SER A 188 -3.94 -6.28 2.65
N ALA A 189 -4.57 -5.10 2.59
CA ALA A 189 -5.99 -4.97 2.25
C ALA A 189 -6.29 -5.47 0.83
N GLY A 190 -5.44 -5.13 -0.15
CA GLY A 190 -5.59 -5.58 -1.54
C GLY A 190 -5.43 -7.10 -1.72
N LEU A 191 -4.75 -7.77 -0.79
CA LEU A 191 -4.60 -9.23 -0.73
C LEU A 191 -5.63 -9.90 0.20
N GLY A 192 -6.58 -9.13 0.75
CA GLY A 192 -7.69 -9.66 1.57
C GLY A 192 -7.31 -9.97 3.01
N ILE A 193 -6.18 -9.49 3.51
CA ILE A 193 -5.77 -9.69 4.90
C ILE A 193 -6.54 -8.69 5.81
N LYS A 194 -6.97 -9.19 6.96
CA LYS A 194 -7.71 -8.40 7.96
C LYS A 194 -6.81 -7.41 8.70
#